data_c8d2eb6668262915920bdfac5d9b543f
#
_entry.id   c8d2eb6668262915920bdfac5d9b543f
#
_cell.length_a   1.000
_cell.length_b   1.000
_cell.length_c   1.000
_cell.angle_alpha   90.00
_cell.angle_beta   90.00
_cell.angle_gamma   90.00
#
_symmetry.space_group_name_H-M   'P 1'
#
loop_
_entity.id
_entity.type
_entity.pdbx_description
1 polymer ?
#
loop_
_entity_poly.entity_id
_entity_poly.type
_entity_poly.pdbx_seq_one_letter_code
_entity_poly.pdbx_strand_id
1 'polypeptide(L)'
;AESIGESFYSGSGGQADFMRGAILSPGGKTILAIQSTAENGEVSRIVPFVKEGAGITLGRGDIHYVVTEYGIAYLHGKNIRERAMDLISIAHPKFRPMLIEEAKRRHLIYRDQLYITDGGGEYPEHLEAHRTTRHGFAVLFRPVRMNEEHLLKDFFYRLTKDSMYHRFISSRTDMPHERLQRFVAIDYRRE
;
A
#
# COMPACT_ATOMS: atom_id res chain seq x y z
N ALA A 1 9.70 -20.66 2.38
CA ALA A 1 10.89 -19.86 2.69
C ALA A 1 12.13 -20.72 2.53
N GLU A 2 13.15 -20.23 1.85
CA GLU A 2 14.44 -20.92 1.71
C GLU A 2 15.23 -20.88 3.02
N SER A 3 15.09 -19.81 3.77
CA SER A 3 15.86 -19.59 5.00
C SER A 3 14.97 -19.04 6.12
N ILE A 4 15.40 -19.32 7.35
CA ILE A 4 14.90 -18.69 8.58
C ILE A 4 16.10 -18.04 9.27
N GLY A 5 16.13 -16.71 9.26
CA GLY A 5 17.34 -15.99 9.66
C GLY A 5 18.50 -16.30 8.71
N GLU A 6 19.62 -16.71 9.25
CA GLU A 6 20.86 -17.07 8.53
C GLU A 6 20.91 -18.55 8.09
N SER A 7 19.94 -19.37 8.47
CA SER A 7 19.96 -20.79 8.20
C SER A 7 19.09 -21.13 6.99
N PHE A 8 19.66 -21.81 6.00
CA PHE A 8 18.96 -22.36 4.87
C PHE A 8 18.35 -23.72 5.21
N TYR A 9 17.07 -23.92 4.88
CA TYR A 9 16.32 -25.15 5.13
C TYR A 9 15.93 -25.88 3.87
N SER A 10 15.83 -25.18 2.74
CA SER A 10 15.45 -25.78 1.47
C SER A 10 16.01 -24.95 0.30
N GLY A 11 15.93 -25.49 -0.90
CA GLY A 11 16.13 -24.73 -2.13
C GLY A 11 14.91 -23.85 -2.46
N SER A 12 15.05 -23.06 -3.51
CA SER A 12 14.03 -22.11 -3.97
C SER A 12 12.70 -22.77 -4.38
N GLY A 13 12.71 -24.05 -4.74
CA GLY A 13 11.54 -24.74 -5.30
C GLY A 13 11.01 -24.08 -6.57
N GLY A 14 9.76 -24.37 -6.94
CA GLY A 14 9.10 -23.83 -8.13
C GLY A 14 8.36 -22.51 -7.94
N GLN A 15 8.48 -21.83 -6.79
CA GLN A 15 7.70 -20.63 -6.48
C GLN A 15 7.94 -19.50 -7.50
N ALA A 16 9.19 -19.26 -7.87
CA ALA A 16 9.54 -18.23 -8.84
C ALA A 16 9.01 -18.57 -10.24
N ASP A 17 9.06 -19.84 -10.65
CA ASP A 17 8.58 -20.29 -11.95
C ASP A 17 7.05 -20.15 -12.06
N PHE A 18 6.31 -20.51 -11.01
CA PHE A 18 4.87 -20.30 -10.95
C PHE A 18 4.48 -18.83 -11.01
N MET A 19 5.19 -17.95 -10.29
CA MET A 19 4.94 -16.50 -10.36
C MET A 19 5.18 -15.95 -11.77
N ARG A 20 6.29 -16.34 -12.41
CA ARG A 20 6.60 -15.92 -13.78
C ARG A 20 5.61 -16.48 -14.79
N GLY A 21 5.24 -17.75 -14.66
CA GLY A 21 4.19 -18.37 -15.47
C GLY A 21 2.85 -17.64 -15.34
N ALA A 22 2.47 -17.23 -14.12
CA ALA A 22 1.27 -16.45 -13.88
C ALA A 22 1.31 -15.06 -14.56
N ILE A 23 2.46 -14.40 -14.57
CA ILE A 23 2.64 -13.11 -15.28
C ILE A 23 2.43 -13.28 -16.79
N LEU A 24 2.92 -14.39 -17.37
CA LEU A 24 2.81 -14.67 -18.80
C LEU A 24 1.43 -15.17 -19.23
N SER A 25 0.62 -15.65 -18.29
CA SER A 25 -0.72 -16.15 -18.57
C SER A 25 -1.72 -15.00 -18.79
N PRO A 26 -2.61 -15.08 -19.80
CA PRO A 26 -3.65 -14.08 -20.00
C PRO A 26 -4.53 -13.91 -18.75
N GLY A 27 -4.55 -12.69 -18.18
CA GLY A 27 -5.30 -12.41 -16.95
C GLY A 27 -4.69 -12.97 -15.67
N GLY A 28 -3.51 -13.58 -15.74
CA GLY A 28 -2.80 -14.13 -14.59
C GLY A 28 -2.43 -13.06 -13.56
N LYS A 29 -2.39 -13.47 -12.29
CA LYS A 29 -2.04 -12.58 -11.16
C LYS A 29 -1.04 -13.27 -10.25
N THR A 30 0.00 -12.56 -9.87
CA THR A 30 0.99 -13.01 -8.90
C THR A 30 0.61 -12.52 -7.51
N ILE A 31 0.17 -13.43 -6.68
CA ILE A 31 -0.36 -13.14 -5.34
C ILE A 31 0.50 -13.86 -4.30
N LEU A 32 1.08 -13.09 -3.38
CA LEU A 32 1.73 -13.60 -2.17
C LEU A 32 0.78 -13.42 -0.99
N ALA A 33 0.15 -14.50 -0.55
CA ALA A 33 -0.70 -14.51 0.63
C ALA A 33 0.12 -14.95 1.85
N ILE A 34 0.14 -14.13 2.88
CA ILE A 34 0.88 -14.37 4.12
C ILE A 34 0.06 -13.88 5.33
N GLN A 35 0.24 -14.51 6.47
CA GLN A 35 -0.18 -13.91 7.73
C GLN A 35 0.73 -12.71 8.02
N SER A 36 0.18 -11.63 8.56
CA SER A 36 0.95 -10.42 8.87
C SER A 36 1.96 -10.62 9.99
N THR A 37 1.76 -11.65 10.84
CA THR A 37 2.59 -11.96 11.99
C THR A 37 3.10 -13.39 12.00
N ALA A 38 4.12 -13.64 12.79
CA ALA A 38 4.65 -14.94 13.16
C ALA A 38 4.79 -15.04 14.68
N GLU A 39 5.19 -16.22 15.19
CA GLU A 39 5.47 -16.46 16.61
C GLU A 39 4.31 -16.00 17.51
N ASN A 40 3.10 -16.50 17.25
CA ASN A 40 1.89 -16.15 18.00
C ASN A 40 1.60 -14.64 18.05
N GLY A 41 1.95 -13.91 17.00
CA GLY A 41 1.71 -12.48 16.90
C GLY A 41 2.85 -11.60 17.41
N GLU A 42 3.96 -12.17 17.86
CA GLU A 42 5.07 -11.40 18.45
C GLU A 42 6.01 -10.79 17.39
N VAL A 43 6.03 -11.32 16.17
CA VAL A 43 6.94 -10.88 15.12
C VAL A 43 6.15 -10.47 13.88
N SER A 44 6.48 -9.32 13.27
CA SER A 44 5.92 -8.92 12.00
C SER A 44 6.57 -9.68 10.85
N ARG A 45 5.76 -10.18 9.91
CA ARG A 45 6.25 -10.74 8.64
C ARG A 45 6.50 -9.67 7.58
N ILE A 46 5.94 -8.47 7.77
CA ILE A 46 6.27 -7.31 6.96
C ILE A 46 7.40 -6.58 7.68
N VAL A 47 8.55 -6.53 7.03
CA VAL A 47 9.78 -5.97 7.60
C VAL A 47 10.38 -4.94 6.64
N PRO A 48 11.07 -3.91 7.14
CA PRO A 48 11.71 -2.91 6.28
C PRO A 48 12.87 -3.48 5.48
N PHE A 49 13.54 -4.51 6.02
CA PHE A 49 14.62 -5.25 5.38
C PHE A 49 14.59 -6.71 5.81
N VAL A 50 14.94 -7.61 4.91
CA VAL A 50 15.27 -8.99 5.27
C VAL A 50 16.61 -9.02 6.02
N LYS A 51 16.79 -10.04 6.87
CA LYS A 51 18.06 -10.23 7.59
C LYS A 51 19.19 -10.44 6.58
N GLU A 52 20.39 -10.00 6.95
CA GLU A 52 21.61 -10.26 6.18
C GLU A 52 21.79 -11.78 5.98
N GLY A 53 22.16 -12.20 4.78
CA GLY A 53 22.29 -13.61 4.44
C GLY A 53 20.98 -14.33 4.13
N ALA A 54 19.82 -13.73 4.32
CA ALA A 54 18.53 -14.35 3.99
C ALA A 54 18.35 -14.49 2.47
N GLY A 55 17.92 -15.69 2.03
CA GLY A 55 17.58 -15.95 0.64
C GLY A 55 16.33 -15.18 0.20
N ILE A 56 16.37 -14.62 -1.00
CA ILE A 56 15.24 -13.96 -1.64
C ILE A 56 14.83 -14.77 -2.86
N THR A 57 13.81 -15.61 -2.70
CA THR A 57 13.26 -16.44 -3.78
C THR A 57 12.51 -15.60 -4.82
N LEU A 58 11.73 -14.61 -4.35
CA LEU A 58 10.92 -13.77 -5.22
C LEU A 58 11.43 -12.34 -5.18
N GLY A 59 11.86 -11.82 -6.32
CA GLY A 59 12.23 -10.44 -6.48
C GLY A 59 11.01 -9.51 -6.41
N ARG A 60 11.25 -8.22 -6.15
CA ARG A 60 10.17 -7.21 -6.10
C ARG A 60 9.44 -7.01 -7.44
N GLY A 61 10.01 -7.47 -8.56
CA GLY A 61 9.36 -7.44 -9.87
C GLY A 61 8.39 -8.59 -10.11
N ASP A 62 8.55 -9.70 -9.38
CA ASP A 62 7.77 -10.92 -9.58
C ASP A 62 6.44 -10.91 -8.79
N ILE A 63 6.32 -10.06 -7.76
CA ILE A 63 5.14 -10.00 -6.89
C ILE A 63 4.31 -8.76 -7.21
N HIS A 64 3.08 -8.97 -7.72
CA HIS A 64 2.16 -7.87 -7.99
C HIS A 64 1.25 -7.58 -6.80
N TYR A 65 0.80 -8.62 -6.10
CA TYR A 65 -0.11 -8.50 -4.95
C TYR A 65 0.48 -9.17 -3.72
N VAL A 66 0.35 -8.50 -2.58
CA VAL A 66 0.55 -9.09 -1.26
C VAL A 66 -0.77 -9.01 -0.51
N VAL A 67 -1.18 -10.12 0.09
CA VAL A 67 -2.44 -10.24 0.84
C VAL A 67 -2.15 -10.67 2.25
N THR A 68 -2.73 -10.00 3.22
CA THR A 68 -2.77 -10.37 4.62
C THR A 68 -4.20 -10.35 5.13
N GLU A 69 -4.43 -10.70 6.38
CA GLU A 69 -5.70 -10.55 7.07
C GLU A 69 -6.16 -9.08 7.24
N TYR A 70 -5.27 -8.11 6.96
CA TYR A 70 -5.55 -6.66 7.03
C TYR A 70 -5.75 -6.01 5.66
N GLY A 71 -5.72 -6.76 4.58
CA GLY A 71 -6.04 -6.24 3.26
C GLY A 71 -5.10 -6.70 2.15
N ILE A 72 -5.16 -5.99 1.03
CA ILE A 72 -4.46 -6.28 -0.22
C ILE A 72 -3.60 -5.08 -0.60
N ALA A 73 -2.30 -5.32 -0.79
CA ALA A 73 -1.36 -4.36 -1.36
C ALA A 73 -1.08 -4.71 -2.82
N TYR A 74 -1.37 -3.79 -3.74
CA TYR A 74 -0.98 -3.92 -5.14
C TYR A 74 0.34 -3.18 -5.37
N LEU A 75 1.39 -3.89 -5.76
CA LEU A 75 2.75 -3.39 -5.78
C LEU A 75 3.33 -3.16 -7.18
N HIS A 76 2.66 -3.67 -8.23
CA HIS A 76 3.15 -3.56 -9.60
C HIS A 76 3.10 -2.12 -10.11
N GLY A 77 4.16 -1.67 -10.78
CA GLY A 77 4.26 -0.32 -11.31
C GLY A 77 4.46 0.80 -10.28
N LYS A 78 4.57 0.47 -9.00
CA LYS A 78 4.74 1.43 -7.91
C LYS A 78 6.21 1.66 -7.55
N ASN A 79 6.54 2.90 -7.19
CA ASN A 79 7.85 3.26 -6.66
C ASN A 79 8.05 2.72 -5.23
N ILE A 80 9.28 2.80 -4.71
CA ILE A 80 9.64 2.24 -3.39
C ILE A 80 8.78 2.84 -2.26
N ARG A 81 8.48 4.14 -2.31
CA ARG A 81 7.67 4.82 -1.29
C ARG A 81 6.23 4.31 -1.27
N GLU A 82 5.61 4.26 -2.44
CA GLU A 82 4.24 3.74 -2.58
C GLU A 82 4.15 2.29 -2.13
N ARG A 83 5.11 1.46 -2.53
CA ARG A 83 5.21 0.06 -2.07
C ARG A 83 5.36 -0.05 -0.56
N ALA A 84 6.19 0.80 0.06
CA ALA A 84 6.38 0.81 1.51
C ALA A 84 5.08 1.16 2.23
N MET A 85 4.38 2.21 1.80
CA MET A 85 3.10 2.61 2.39
C MET A 85 2.02 1.54 2.22
N ASP A 86 1.93 0.91 1.05
CA ASP A 86 0.99 -0.19 0.80
C ASP A 86 1.26 -1.39 1.71
N LEU A 87 2.52 -1.81 1.85
CA LEU A 87 2.88 -2.93 2.72
C LEU A 87 2.64 -2.60 4.19
N ILE A 88 2.92 -1.38 4.64
CA ILE A 88 2.63 -0.93 6.00
C ILE A 88 1.12 -0.96 6.26
N SER A 89 0.30 -0.58 5.29
CA SER A 89 -1.17 -0.55 5.44
C SER A 89 -1.77 -1.92 5.71
N ILE A 90 -1.16 -2.99 5.20
CA ILE A 90 -1.60 -4.38 5.40
C ILE A 90 -0.81 -5.12 6.49
N ALA A 91 0.13 -4.47 7.17
CA ALA A 91 0.81 -5.02 8.33
C ALA A 91 -0.13 -5.08 9.55
N HIS A 92 0.17 -5.93 10.52
CA HIS A 92 -0.55 -5.95 11.79
C HIS A 92 -0.49 -4.57 12.47
N PRO A 93 -1.61 -3.99 12.95
CA PRO A 93 -1.68 -2.63 13.49
C PRO A 93 -0.59 -2.32 14.53
N LYS A 94 -0.30 -3.25 15.44
CA LYS A 94 0.70 -3.03 16.49
C LYS A 94 2.11 -2.74 15.98
N PHE A 95 2.44 -3.16 14.75
CA PHE A 95 3.77 -2.97 14.16
C PHE A 95 3.86 -1.77 13.20
N ARG A 96 2.72 -1.22 12.77
CA ARG A 96 2.71 -0.12 11.81
C ARG A 96 3.49 1.11 12.28
N PRO A 97 3.37 1.56 13.55
CA PRO A 97 4.15 2.71 14.03
C PRO A 97 5.67 2.48 13.90
N MET A 98 6.16 1.31 14.32
CA MET A 98 7.56 0.94 14.20
C MET A 98 8.01 0.89 12.73
N LEU A 99 7.19 0.32 11.84
CA LEU A 99 7.49 0.22 10.42
C LEU A 99 7.55 1.61 9.76
N ILE A 100 6.68 2.54 10.13
CA ILE A 100 6.71 3.94 9.67
C ILE A 100 8.00 4.62 10.09
N GLU A 101 8.36 4.55 11.37
CA GLU A 101 9.58 5.21 11.87
C GLU A 101 10.85 4.63 11.23
N GLU A 102 10.91 3.32 11.06
CA GLU A 102 12.03 2.66 10.40
C GLU A 102 12.09 3.03 8.90
N ALA A 103 10.94 3.13 8.22
CA ALA A 103 10.86 3.56 6.83
C ALA A 103 11.30 5.03 6.65
N LYS A 104 10.95 5.92 7.58
CA LYS A 104 11.44 7.30 7.61
C LYS A 104 12.95 7.35 7.83
N ARG A 105 13.46 6.61 8.80
CA ARG A 105 14.89 6.55 9.12
C ARG A 105 15.73 6.11 7.93
N ARG A 106 15.20 5.21 7.13
CA ARG A 106 15.87 4.66 5.93
C ARG A 106 15.54 5.42 4.65
N HIS A 107 14.81 6.53 4.73
CA HIS A 107 14.39 7.33 3.57
C HIS A 107 13.55 6.56 2.54
N LEU A 108 12.86 5.51 2.94
CA LEU A 108 11.92 4.77 2.10
C LEU A 108 10.62 5.55 1.90
N ILE A 109 10.24 6.38 2.88
CA ILE A 109 9.11 7.30 2.81
C ILE A 109 9.57 8.71 3.21
N TYR A 110 8.72 9.71 3.06
CA TYR A 110 9.04 11.06 3.47
C TYR A 110 9.23 11.16 4.99
N ARG A 111 10.14 12.04 5.46
CA ARG A 111 10.36 12.26 6.90
C ARG A 111 9.13 12.82 7.59
N ASP A 112 8.39 13.67 6.90
CA ASP A 112 7.15 14.32 7.32
C ASP A 112 5.90 13.49 6.99
N GLN A 113 6.04 12.22 6.56
CA GLN A 113 4.92 11.34 6.27
C GLN A 113 3.98 11.23 7.47
N LEU A 114 2.74 11.67 7.30
CA LEU A 114 1.69 11.51 8.30
C LEU A 114 1.22 10.05 8.34
N TYR A 115 0.94 9.59 9.53
CA TYR A 115 0.34 8.29 9.77
C TYR A 115 -0.48 8.33 11.07
N ILE A 116 -1.75 7.92 11.00
CA ILE A 116 -2.63 7.90 12.17
C ILE A 116 -2.50 6.53 12.83
N THR A 117 -1.96 6.51 14.06
CA THR A 117 -1.58 5.29 14.78
C THR A 117 -2.66 4.74 15.71
N ASP A 118 -3.45 5.58 16.32
CA ASP A 118 -4.29 5.23 17.47
C ASP A 118 -5.68 4.69 17.10
N GLY A 119 -5.74 3.70 16.19
CA GLY A 119 -7.01 3.11 15.75
C GLY A 119 -7.92 4.05 14.96
N GLY A 120 -7.52 5.32 14.77
CA GLY A 120 -8.19 6.28 13.88
C GLY A 120 -7.97 5.98 12.40
N GLY A 121 -7.05 5.05 12.11
CA GLY A 121 -6.77 4.62 10.74
C GLY A 121 -7.53 3.37 10.31
N GLU A 122 -8.52 2.90 11.04
CA GLU A 122 -9.36 1.81 10.58
C GLU A 122 -10.22 2.30 9.42
N TYR A 123 -10.08 1.64 8.28
CA TYR A 123 -10.79 2.03 7.07
C TYR A 123 -12.29 1.79 7.25
N PRO A 124 -13.15 2.80 7.05
CA PRO A 124 -14.59 2.69 7.32
C PRO A 124 -15.31 2.02 6.13
N GLU A 125 -15.23 0.71 6.01
CA GLU A 125 -15.84 -0.08 4.93
C GLU A 125 -17.36 0.17 4.81
N HIS A 126 -18.02 0.46 5.91
CA HIS A 126 -19.47 0.75 5.93
C HIS A 126 -19.85 2.02 5.14
N LEU A 127 -18.88 2.87 4.81
CA LEU A 127 -19.09 4.05 3.95
C LEU A 127 -18.90 3.74 2.46
N GLU A 128 -18.53 2.52 2.09
CA GLU A 128 -18.46 2.12 0.68
C GLU A 128 -19.85 1.98 0.07
N ALA A 129 -20.05 2.52 -1.11
CA ALA A 129 -21.32 2.45 -1.82
C ALA A 129 -21.13 2.25 -3.32
N HIS A 130 -21.72 1.18 -3.84
CA HIS A 130 -21.81 0.95 -5.28
C HIS A 130 -23.03 1.67 -5.84
N ARG A 131 -22.86 2.40 -6.94
CA ARG A 131 -23.92 3.11 -7.64
C ARG A 131 -23.74 2.93 -9.15
N THR A 132 -24.86 3.07 -9.87
CA THR A 132 -24.83 3.10 -11.33
C THR A 132 -25.29 4.48 -11.79
N THR A 133 -24.52 5.10 -12.67
CA THR A 133 -24.90 6.39 -13.27
C THR A 133 -26.09 6.21 -14.21
N ARG A 134 -26.76 7.34 -14.57
CA ARG A 134 -27.85 7.32 -15.55
C ARG A 134 -27.44 6.78 -16.93
N HIS A 135 -26.13 6.76 -17.23
CA HIS A 135 -25.58 6.23 -18.46
C HIS A 135 -25.05 4.79 -18.34
N GLY A 136 -25.36 4.08 -17.23
CA GLY A 136 -25.01 2.68 -17.02
C GLY A 136 -23.59 2.42 -16.49
N PHE A 137 -22.81 3.44 -16.15
CA PHE A 137 -21.47 3.24 -15.59
C PHE A 137 -21.56 2.84 -14.10
N ALA A 138 -20.92 1.73 -13.76
CA ALA A 138 -20.74 1.33 -12.36
C ALA A 138 -19.70 2.25 -11.69
N VAL A 139 -20.07 2.81 -10.53
CA VAL A 139 -19.22 3.72 -9.75
C VAL A 139 -19.15 3.22 -8.31
N LEU A 140 -17.94 3.14 -7.77
CA LEU A 140 -17.69 2.90 -6.36
C LEU A 140 -17.39 4.23 -5.68
N PHE A 141 -18.24 4.62 -4.72
CA PHE A 141 -17.95 5.68 -3.76
C PHE A 141 -17.33 5.06 -2.53
N ARG A 142 -16.17 5.53 -2.14
CA ARG A 142 -15.48 5.02 -0.97
C ARG A 142 -14.59 6.07 -0.31
N PRO A 143 -14.32 5.94 0.98
CA PRO A 143 -13.32 6.74 1.68
C PRO A 143 -11.93 6.61 1.03
N VAL A 144 -11.12 7.66 1.13
CA VAL A 144 -9.73 7.64 0.69
C VAL A 144 -8.87 6.90 1.72
N ARG A 145 -7.82 6.22 1.26
CA ARG A 145 -6.84 5.54 2.11
C ARG A 145 -5.54 6.35 2.18
N MET A 146 -4.82 6.27 3.30
CA MET A 146 -3.57 7.02 3.51
C MET A 146 -2.47 6.72 2.48
N ASN A 147 -2.47 5.54 1.88
CA ASN A 147 -1.52 5.14 0.83
C ASN A 147 -1.93 5.61 -0.58
N GLU A 148 -3.03 6.36 -0.71
CA GLU A 148 -3.59 6.77 -2.01
C GLU A 148 -3.27 8.22 -2.40
N GLU A 149 -2.28 8.82 -1.78
CA GLU A 149 -1.81 10.18 -2.13
C GLU A 149 -1.52 10.33 -3.63
N HIS A 150 -0.94 9.30 -4.26
CA HIS A 150 -0.64 9.29 -5.68
C HIS A 150 -1.89 9.43 -6.56
N LEU A 151 -3.01 8.80 -6.18
CA LEU A 151 -4.28 8.91 -6.91
C LEU A 151 -4.85 10.34 -6.86
N LEU A 152 -4.77 10.99 -5.68
CA LEU A 152 -5.19 12.39 -5.55
C LEU A 152 -4.26 13.34 -6.32
N LYS A 153 -2.97 13.05 -6.34
CA LYS A 153 -2.00 13.81 -7.15
C LYS A 153 -2.33 13.70 -8.64
N ASP A 154 -2.53 12.49 -9.14
CA ASP A 154 -2.89 12.25 -10.54
C ASP A 154 -4.22 12.92 -10.90
N PHE A 155 -5.22 12.80 -10.03
CA PHE A 155 -6.50 13.49 -10.20
C PHE A 155 -6.31 15.01 -10.29
N PHE A 156 -5.56 15.62 -9.36
CA PHE A 156 -5.30 17.05 -9.36
C PHE A 156 -4.71 17.55 -10.67
N TYR A 157 -3.65 16.88 -11.15
CA TYR A 157 -2.97 17.32 -12.39
C TYR A 157 -3.73 17.02 -13.67
N ARG A 158 -4.82 16.23 -13.64
CA ARG A 158 -5.73 16.00 -14.76
C ARG A 158 -6.91 16.96 -14.81
N LEU A 159 -7.13 17.77 -13.78
CA LEU A 159 -8.21 18.74 -13.78
C LEU A 159 -7.96 19.85 -14.80
N THR A 160 -9.03 20.26 -15.50
CA THR A 160 -9.00 21.48 -16.31
C THR A 160 -8.90 22.71 -15.41
N LYS A 161 -8.48 23.86 -15.97
CA LYS A 161 -8.40 25.13 -15.22
C LYS A 161 -9.75 25.50 -14.60
N ASP A 162 -10.82 25.32 -15.32
CA ASP A 162 -12.19 25.61 -14.85
C ASP A 162 -12.60 24.67 -13.70
N SER A 163 -12.38 23.37 -13.86
CA SER A 163 -12.65 22.39 -12.81
C SER A 163 -11.81 22.66 -11.55
N MET A 164 -10.56 23.07 -11.74
CA MET A 164 -9.66 23.46 -10.67
C MET A 164 -10.20 24.67 -9.90
N TYR A 165 -10.61 25.71 -10.63
CA TYR A 165 -11.20 26.90 -10.04
C TYR A 165 -12.47 26.60 -9.26
N HIS A 166 -13.41 25.85 -9.86
CA HIS A 166 -14.67 25.46 -9.21
C HIS A 166 -14.47 24.62 -7.94
N ARG A 167 -13.44 23.78 -7.91
CA ARG A 167 -13.17 22.93 -6.73
C ARG A 167 -12.42 23.66 -5.61
N PHE A 168 -11.46 24.51 -5.94
CA PHE A 168 -10.55 25.10 -4.96
C PHE A 168 -10.72 26.61 -4.80
N ILE A 169 -11.61 27.24 -5.59
CA ILE A 169 -11.87 28.70 -5.61
C ILE A 169 -10.54 29.48 -5.74
N SER A 170 -9.56 28.89 -6.46
CA SER A 170 -8.25 29.47 -6.67
C SER A 170 -7.59 28.89 -7.92
N SER A 171 -6.77 29.69 -8.61
CA SER A 171 -5.96 29.25 -9.74
C SER A 171 -4.69 28.52 -9.25
N ARG A 172 -4.85 27.36 -8.64
CA ARG A 172 -3.73 26.57 -8.16
C ARG A 172 -3.03 25.85 -9.31
N THR A 173 -1.71 25.89 -9.28
CA THR A 173 -0.89 25.22 -10.30
C THR A 173 -0.11 24.03 -9.72
N ASP A 174 -0.05 23.92 -8.39
CA ASP A 174 0.69 22.87 -7.70
C ASP A 174 -0.08 22.26 -6.51
N MET A 175 0.26 21.03 -6.21
CA MET A 175 -0.24 20.29 -5.06
C MET A 175 0.94 19.56 -4.40
N PRO A 176 1.68 20.23 -3.51
CA PRO A 176 2.84 19.64 -2.85
C PRO A 176 2.42 18.51 -1.90
N HIS A 177 3.35 17.58 -1.63
CA HIS A 177 3.17 16.41 -0.77
C HIS A 177 2.53 16.75 0.58
N GLU A 178 3.05 17.75 1.29
CA GLU A 178 2.50 18.18 2.60
C GLU A 178 1.00 18.48 2.55
N ARG A 179 0.54 19.06 1.44
CA ARG A 179 -0.87 19.39 1.26
C ARG A 179 -1.70 18.16 0.90
N LEU A 180 -1.18 17.28 0.03
CA LEU A 180 -1.84 16.02 -0.33
C LEU A 180 -2.03 15.12 0.88
N GLN A 181 -1.06 15.06 1.80
CA GLN A 181 -1.18 14.28 3.03
C GLN A 181 -2.41 14.64 3.85
N ARG A 182 -2.77 15.94 3.92
CA ARG A 182 -3.96 16.40 4.66
C ARG A 182 -5.27 15.88 4.07
N PHE A 183 -5.28 15.49 2.80
CA PHE A 183 -6.46 14.90 2.16
C PHE A 183 -6.55 13.39 2.32
N VAL A 184 -5.47 12.71 2.64
CA VAL A 184 -5.47 11.25 2.80
C VAL A 184 -5.33 10.81 4.27
N ALA A 185 -4.73 11.62 5.14
CA ALA A 185 -4.58 11.34 6.55
C ALA A 185 -5.84 11.82 7.31
N ILE A 186 -6.96 11.15 7.09
CA ILE A 186 -8.26 11.46 7.69
C ILE A 186 -8.51 10.51 8.86
N ASP A 187 -8.85 11.06 10.02
CA ASP A 187 -9.33 10.29 11.17
C ASP A 187 -10.86 10.17 11.10
N TYR A 188 -11.35 9.14 10.43
CA TYR A 188 -12.78 8.88 10.23
C TYR A 188 -13.58 8.65 11.53
N ARG A 189 -12.95 8.69 12.71
CA ARG A 189 -13.66 8.71 14.00
C ARG A 189 -14.00 10.11 14.48
N ARG A 190 -13.28 11.12 13.97
CA ARG A 190 -13.39 12.51 14.42
C ARG A 190 -13.95 13.44 13.36
N GLU A 191 -13.88 13.03 12.12
CA GLU A 191 -14.34 13.75 10.93
C GLU A 191 -15.44 12.94 10.20
#